data_6f602c5b8a3e081f9788a7ef80bb58e5
#
_entry.id   6f602c5b8a3e081f9788a7ef80bb58e5
#
_cell.length_a   1.000
_cell.length_b   1.000
_cell.length_c   1.000
_cell.angle_alpha   90.00
_cell.angle_beta   90.00
_cell.angle_gamma   90.00
#
_symmetry.space_group_name_H-M   'P 1'
#
loop_
_entity.id
_entity.type
_entity.pdbx_description
1 polymer ?
#
loop_
_entity_poly.entity_id
_entity_poly.type
_entity_poly.pdbx_seq_one_letter_code
_entity_poly.pdbx_strand_id
1 'polypeptide(L)'
;MRVADKWKDYELLDCSSGQRLERWGDVILIRPDPQVIWKTEKTHPLWYKAHAVYNRSSSGGGKWDIRRKIPDAWKIKYGDLSFMVKPMGFKHTGVFPEQAVNWDMTAEIIRKERRPLRVLNLFAYTGAATISALNAGAHVTHVDASKGMVAWAKENAAVSGLANEPVRWLVDDCMKFVEREIRRGNKYDIIIMDPPSYGRGPGGEV
;
A
#
# COMPACT_ATOMS: atom_id res chain seq x y z
N MET A 1 -15.42 -5.40 -15.73
CA MET A 1 -14.74 -5.61 -14.43
C MET A 1 -13.27 -5.26 -14.61
N ARG A 2 -12.64 -4.52 -13.68
CA ARG A 2 -11.19 -4.23 -13.71
C ARG A 2 -10.48 -5.24 -12.82
N VAL A 3 -9.31 -5.72 -13.24
CA VAL A 3 -8.53 -6.72 -12.51
C VAL A 3 -7.09 -6.20 -12.37
N ALA A 4 -6.45 -6.45 -11.24
CA ALA A 4 -5.04 -6.10 -10.99
C ALA A 4 -4.11 -7.19 -11.57
N ASP A 5 -4.09 -7.33 -12.89
CA ASP A 5 -3.43 -8.41 -13.64
C ASP A 5 -2.00 -8.07 -14.11
N LYS A 6 -1.52 -6.83 -13.85
CA LYS A 6 -0.17 -6.40 -14.27
C LYS A 6 0.93 -6.75 -13.27
N TRP A 7 0.59 -7.39 -12.16
CA TRP A 7 1.59 -7.86 -11.20
C TRP A 7 2.44 -8.97 -11.80
N LYS A 8 3.77 -8.79 -11.78
CA LYS A 8 4.74 -9.84 -12.09
C LYS A 8 5.41 -10.39 -10.84
N ASP A 9 5.62 -9.52 -9.87
CA ASP A 9 6.34 -9.83 -8.62
C ASP A 9 5.40 -10.10 -7.44
N TYR A 10 4.08 -10.02 -7.63
CA TYR A 10 3.10 -10.41 -6.62
C TYR A 10 2.09 -11.40 -7.20
N GLU A 11 1.72 -12.39 -6.40
CA GLU A 11 0.69 -13.37 -6.74
C GLU A 11 0.03 -13.92 -5.48
N LEU A 12 -1.29 -13.97 -5.48
CA LEU A 12 -2.06 -14.75 -4.52
C LEU A 12 -2.09 -16.19 -5.01
N LEU A 13 -1.27 -17.06 -4.40
CA LEU A 13 -1.08 -18.44 -4.82
C LEU A 13 -2.22 -19.35 -4.38
N ASP A 14 -2.73 -19.12 -3.16
CA ASP A 14 -3.82 -19.92 -2.57
C ASP A 14 -4.39 -19.21 -1.35
N CYS A 15 -5.60 -19.58 -0.94
CA CYS A 15 -6.21 -19.07 0.27
C CYS A 15 -7.15 -20.09 0.91
N SER A 16 -7.01 -20.30 2.22
CA SER A 16 -7.83 -21.22 3.00
C SER A 16 -7.74 -20.92 4.49
N SER A 17 -8.83 -21.22 5.20
CA SER A 17 -8.86 -21.23 6.67
C SER A 17 -8.36 -19.94 7.30
N GLY A 18 -8.82 -18.80 6.81
CA GLY A 18 -8.44 -17.48 7.33
C GLY A 18 -7.04 -17.02 6.97
N GLN A 19 -6.39 -17.66 6.00
CA GLN A 19 -5.03 -17.34 5.57
C GLN A 19 -4.93 -17.22 4.05
N ARG A 20 -3.99 -16.41 3.58
CA ARG A 20 -3.52 -16.36 2.20
C ARG A 20 -2.04 -16.74 2.12
N LEU A 21 -1.75 -17.53 1.08
CA LEU A 21 -0.41 -17.86 0.63
C LEU A 21 -0.07 -16.94 -0.53
N GLU A 22 0.99 -16.17 -0.39
CA GLU A 22 1.33 -15.11 -1.34
C GLU A 22 2.80 -15.19 -1.74
N ARG A 23 3.08 -14.87 -3.01
CA ARG A 23 4.42 -14.63 -3.53
C ARG A 23 4.66 -13.12 -3.64
N TRP A 24 5.80 -12.67 -3.09
CA TRP A 24 6.26 -11.29 -3.10
C TRP A 24 7.70 -11.24 -3.64
N GLY A 25 7.87 -11.13 -4.95
CA GLY A 25 9.13 -11.42 -5.62
C GLY A 25 9.49 -12.91 -5.43
N ASP A 26 10.66 -13.16 -4.83
CA ASP A 26 11.12 -14.51 -4.49
C ASP A 26 10.68 -14.96 -3.08
N VAL A 27 10.01 -14.09 -2.32
CA VAL A 27 9.61 -14.36 -0.95
C VAL A 27 8.17 -14.89 -0.89
N ILE A 28 7.97 -16.02 -0.23
CA ILE A 28 6.66 -16.64 -0.01
C ILE A 28 6.22 -16.34 1.42
N LEU A 29 5.06 -15.72 1.56
CA LEU A 29 4.47 -15.31 2.83
C LEU A 29 3.13 -15.97 3.09
N ILE A 30 2.85 -16.30 4.35
CA ILE A 30 1.51 -16.66 4.82
C ILE A 30 1.03 -15.56 5.76
N ARG A 31 -0.12 -14.97 5.43
CA ARG A 31 -0.72 -13.89 6.22
C ARG A 31 -2.18 -14.19 6.56
N PRO A 32 -2.68 -13.76 7.72
CA PRO A 32 -4.07 -13.91 8.07
C PRO A 32 -4.96 -13.00 7.21
N ASP A 33 -6.06 -13.56 6.74
CA ASP A 33 -7.13 -12.84 6.05
C ASP A 33 -8.50 -13.27 6.57
N PRO A 34 -9.19 -12.42 7.37
CA PRO A 34 -10.50 -12.74 7.92
C PRO A 34 -11.60 -12.95 6.87
N GLN A 35 -11.40 -12.45 5.64
CA GLN A 35 -12.37 -12.61 4.55
C GLN A 35 -12.34 -14.02 3.95
N VAL A 36 -11.27 -14.79 4.18
CA VAL A 36 -11.14 -16.18 3.75
C VAL A 36 -11.86 -17.09 4.74
N ILE A 37 -13.19 -17.15 4.63
CA ILE A 37 -14.06 -17.91 5.55
C ILE A 37 -14.17 -19.40 5.21
N TRP A 38 -13.80 -19.77 3.99
CA TRP A 38 -13.84 -21.17 3.54
C TRP A 38 -12.64 -21.98 4.05
N LYS A 39 -12.84 -23.29 4.14
CA LYS A 39 -11.84 -24.26 4.57
C LYS A 39 -11.64 -25.27 3.44
N THR A 40 -10.70 -25.00 2.54
CA THR A 40 -10.26 -25.93 1.53
C THR A 40 -9.00 -26.65 1.98
N GLU A 41 -8.69 -27.78 1.37
CA GLU A 41 -7.42 -28.46 1.61
C GLU A 41 -6.27 -27.60 1.07
N LYS A 42 -5.21 -27.46 1.86
CA LYS A 42 -4.00 -26.71 1.50
C LYS A 42 -3.08 -27.56 0.63
N THR A 43 -3.46 -27.77 -0.62
CA THR A 43 -2.74 -28.64 -1.56
C THR A 43 -1.52 -28.00 -2.20
N HIS A 44 -1.47 -26.65 -2.23
CA HIS A 44 -0.34 -25.95 -2.85
C HIS A 44 0.97 -26.20 -2.07
N PRO A 45 2.06 -26.69 -2.72
CA PRO A 45 3.27 -27.15 -2.01
C PRO A 45 3.97 -26.04 -1.21
N LEU A 46 3.78 -24.77 -1.59
CA LEU A 46 4.43 -23.62 -0.94
C LEU A 46 3.82 -23.29 0.43
N TRP A 47 2.66 -23.85 0.83
CA TRP A 47 2.17 -23.74 2.19
C TRP A 47 3.20 -24.27 3.21
N TYR A 48 3.92 -25.33 2.84
CA TYR A 48 4.94 -25.97 3.69
C TYR A 48 6.35 -25.40 3.48
N LYS A 49 6.51 -24.53 2.47
CA LYS A 49 7.81 -23.93 2.09
C LYS A 49 7.85 -22.43 2.23
N ALA A 50 6.85 -21.83 2.90
CA ALA A 50 6.80 -20.38 3.12
C ALA A 50 8.04 -19.88 3.87
N HIS A 51 8.51 -18.71 3.48
CA HIS A 51 9.66 -18.05 4.09
C HIS A 51 9.29 -17.44 5.44
N ALA A 52 8.09 -16.88 5.57
CA ALA A 52 7.61 -16.33 6.81
C ALA A 52 6.08 -16.48 6.96
N VAL A 53 5.64 -16.57 8.21
CA VAL A 53 4.22 -16.68 8.58
C VAL A 53 3.92 -15.62 9.62
N TYR A 54 2.88 -14.82 9.40
CA TYR A 54 2.40 -13.91 10.43
C TYR A 54 1.39 -14.58 11.34
N ASN A 55 1.73 -14.68 12.61
CA ASN A 55 0.87 -15.26 13.64
C ASN A 55 0.19 -14.13 14.43
N ARG A 56 -1.16 -14.11 14.43
CA ARG A 56 -1.93 -13.19 15.26
C ARG A 56 -1.83 -13.56 16.73
N SER A 57 -1.72 -12.55 17.58
CA SER A 57 -1.88 -12.71 19.03
C SER A 57 -3.38 -12.63 19.39
N SER A 58 -3.79 -13.35 20.43
CA SER A 58 -5.13 -13.25 21.02
C SER A 58 -5.40 -11.89 21.68
N SER A 59 -4.35 -11.18 22.09
CA SER A 59 -4.42 -9.84 22.69
C SER A 59 -4.34 -8.69 21.69
N GLY A 60 -4.45 -8.98 20.38
CA GLY A 60 -4.25 -8.02 19.30
C GLY A 60 -2.80 -7.95 18.80
N GLY A 61 -2.60 -7.50 17.56
CA GLY A 61 -1.30 -7.51 16.92
C GLY A 61 -0.85 -8.92 16.50
N GLY A 62 0.45 -9.19 16.58
CA GLY A 62 1.06 -10.47 16.24
C GLY A 62 2.54 -10.32 15.89
N LYS A 63 3.13 -11.40 15.40
CA LYS A 63 4.55 -11.45 15.02
C LYS A 63 4.77 -12.33 13.79
N TRP A 64 5.84 -12.01 13.05
CA TRP A 64 6.35 -12.85 12.00
C TRP A 64 7.18 -14.00 12.56
N ASP A 65 6.88 -15.20 12.12
CA ASP A 65 7.69 -16.40 12.29
C ASP A 65 8.53 -16.56 11.00
N ILE A 66 9.79 -16.16 11.07
CA ILE A 66 10.72 -16.24 9.94
C ILE A 66 11.32 -17.64 9.90
N ARG A 67 10.91 -18.45 8.95
CA ARG A 67 11.31 -19.86 8.79
C ARG A 67 12.51 -20.05 7.87
N ARG A 68 12.73 -19.09 6.97
CA ARG A 68 13.84 -19.07 6.03
C ARG A 68 14.37 -17.65 5.92
N LYS A 69 15.64 -17.50 5.60
CA LYS A 69 16.26 -16.19 5.40
C LYS A 69 15.49 -15.38 4.34
N ILE A 70 15.11 -14.18 4.69
CA ILE A 70 14.53 -13.18 3.80
C ILE A 70 15.33 -11.88 3.92
N PRO A 71 15.34 -11.02 2.91
CA PRO A 71 15.90 -9.67 3.02
C PRO A 71 15.15 -8.84 4.07
N ASP A 72 15.81 -7.85 4.68
CA ASP A 72 15.14 -6.89 5.56
C ASP A 72 14.10 -6.06 4.80
N ALA A 73 14.40 -5.74 3.54
CA ALA A 73 13.47 -5.16 2.58
C ALA A 73 13.85 -5.59 1.17
N TRP A 74 12.88 -5.67 0.27
CA TRP A 74 13.12 -6.00 -1.14
C TRP A 74 12.16 -5.23 -2.04
N LYS A 75 12.50 -5.18 -3.32
CA LYS A 75 11.74 -4.46 -4.33
C LYS A 75 10.80 -5.40 -5.08
N ILE A 76 9.57 -4.95 -5.30
CA ILE A 76 8.59 -5.55 -6.21
C ILE A 76 8.14 -4.53 -7.25
N LYS A 77 7.64 -4.99 -8.39
CA LYS A 77 7.21 -4.14 -9.50
C LYS A 77 5.75 -4.35 -9.87
N TYR A 78 5.11 -3.25 -10.23
CA TYR A 78 3.82 -3.22 -10.90
C TYR A 78 3.90 -2.36 -12.15
N GLY A 79 3.95 -2.98 -13.34
CA GLY A 79 4.30 -2.26 -14.56
C GLY A 79 5.65 -1.55 -14.43
N ASP A 80 5.66 -0.25 -14.64
CA ASP A 80 6.87 0.59 -14.52
C ASP A 80 7.14 1.06 -13.08
N LEU A 81 6.22 0.85 -12.16
CA LEU A 81 6.36 1.26 -10.76
C LEU A 81 7.14 0.23 -9.95
N SER A 82 7.91 0.72 -8.99
CA SER A 82 8.67 -0.11 -8.05
C SER A 82 8.31 0.24 -6.61
N PHE A 83 8.18 -0.76 -5.77
CA PHE A 83 7.85 -0.59 -4.36
C PHE A 83 8.80 -1.39 -3.49
N MET A 84 9.34 -0.76 -2.47
CA MET A 84 10.03 -1.46 -1.39
C MET A 84 9.00 -2.10 -0.47
N VAL A 85 9.19 -3.36 -0.15
CA VAL A 85 8.32 -4.12 0.76
C VAL A 85 9.16 -4.80 1.83
N LYS A 86 8.57 -5.00 3.00
CA LYS A 86 9.20 -5.68 4.14
C LYS A 86 8.14 -6.18 5.13
N PRO A 87 8.39 -7.23 5.90
CA PRO A 87 7.55 -7.58 7.05
C PRO A 87 7.53 -6.42 8.05
N MET A 88 6.34 -5.96 8.39
CA MET A 88 6.15 -4.92 9.41
C MET A 88 5.82 -5.54 10.76
N GLY A 89 5.79 -4.74 11.83
CA GLY A 89 5.26 -5.15 13.13
C GLY A 89 3.80 -5.62 13.10
N PHE A 90 3.13 -5.43 11.97
CA PHE A 90 1.79 -5.91 11.65
C PHE A 90 1.84 -6.91 10.49
N LYS A 91 0.68 -7.51 10.14
CA LYS A 91 0.55 -8.44 9.00
C LYS A 91 0.87 -7.81 7.62
N HIS A 92 1.02 -6.49 7.55
CA HIS A 92 1.22 -5.78 6.29
C HIS A 92 2.69 -5.79 5.85
N THR A 93 2.88 -5.58 4.55
CA THR A 93 4.19 -5.63 3.89
C THR A 93 4.57 -4.31 3.22
N GLY A 94 3.74 -3.28 3.37
CA GLY A 94 3.96 -1.95 2.80
C GLY A 94 3.12 -1.64 1.56
N VAL A 95 2.52 -2.63 0.90
CA VAL A 95 1.67 -2.43 -0.28
C VAL A 95 0.40 -3.25 -0.15
N PHE A 96 -0.70 -2.75 -0.68
CA PHE A 96 -1.96 -3.45 -0.87
C PHE A 96 -2.13 -3.75 -2.36
N PRO A 97 -1.77 -4.94 -2.84
CA PRO A 97 -1.74 -5.25 -4.27
C PRO A 97 -3.08 -5.12 -4.98
N GLU A 98 -4.17 -5.37 -4.26
CA GLU A 98 -5.54 -5.23 -4.74
C GLU A 98 -5.91 -3.79 -5.13
N GLN A 99 -5.25 -2.80 -4.53
CA GLN A 99 -5.45 -1.38 -4.85
C GLN A 99 -4.90 -0.97 -6.21
N ALA A 100 -4.14 -1.82 -6.88
CA ALA A 100 -3.59 -1.53 -8.20
C ALA A 100 -4.67 -1.22 -9.25
N VAL A 101 -5.87 -1.79 -9.09
CA VAL A 101 -7.04 -1.45 -9.92
C VAL A 101 -7.40 0.04 -9.84
N ASN A 102 -7.36 0.59 -8.63
CA ASN A 102 -7.65 1.99 -8.35
C ASN A 102 -6.52 2.90 -8.85
N TRP A 103 -5.26 2.44 -8.72
CA TRP A 103 -4.12 3.17 -9.27
C TRP A 103 -4.21 3.29 -10.78
N ASP A 104 -4.52 2.20 -11.48
CA ASP A 104 -4.69 2.19 -12.93
C ASP A 104 -5.83 3.10 -13.37
N MET A 105 -6.98 3.04 -12.69
CA MET A 105 -8.12 3.90 -12.98
C MET A 105 -7.76 5.38 -12.83
N THR A 106 -7.12 5.74 -11.74
CA THR A 106 -6.69 7.12 -11.48
C THR A 106 -5.68 7.58 -12.51
N ALA A 107 -4.70 6.75 -12.84
CA ALA A 107 -3.69 7.04 -13.86
C ALA A 107 -4.31 7.24 -15.27
N GLU A 108 -5.31 6.44 -15.63
CA GLU A 108 -6.04 6.61 -16.88
C GLU A 108 -6.78 7.95 -16.96
N ILE A 109 -7.42 8.37 -15.84
CA ILE A 109 -8.11 9.68 -15.76
C ILE A 109 -7.10 10.80 -15.94
N ILE A 110 -5.96 10.74 -15.20
CA ILE A 110 -4.91 11.77 -15.27
C ILE A 110 -4.35 11.89 -16.70
N ARG A 111 -4.02 10.77 -17.35
CA ARG A 111 -3.44 10.77 -18.71
C ARG A 111 -4.39 11.27 -19.81
N LYS A 112 -5.71 11.22 -19.58
CA LYS A 112 -6.70 11.74 -20.54
C LYS A 112 -6.79 13.27 -20.53
N GLU A 113 -6.38 13.90 -19.45
CA GLU A 113 -6.40 15.35 -19.33
C GLU A 113 -5.20 15.98 -20.04
N ARG A 114 -5.41 17.16 -20.65
CA ARG A 114 -4.37 17.89 -21.38
C ARG A 114 -3.52 18.81 -20.50
N ARG A 115 -3.69 18.74 -19.20
CA ARG A 115 -2.95 19.51 -18.19
C ARG A 115 -2.60 18.63 -17.00
N PRO A 116 -1.56 18.96 -16.24
CA PRO A 116 -1.31 18.31 -14.96
C PRO A 116 -2.50 18.49 -14.01
N LEU A 117 -3.00 17.39 -13.44
CA LEU A 117 -4.05 17.43 -12.44
C LEU A 117 -3.45 17.59 -11.05
N ARG A 118 -4.15 18.30 -10.17
CA ARG A 118 -3.84 18.41 -8.76
C ARG A 118 -4.52 17.28 -8.01
N VAL A 119 -3.75 16.33 -7.49
CA VAL A 119 -4.24 15.17 -6.76
C VAL A 119 -3.94 15.32 -5.27
N LEU A 120 -4.96 15.16 -4.43
CA LEU A 120 -4.82 15.06 -2.98
C LEU A 120 -4.95 13.59 -2.58
N ASN A 121 -3.91 13.03 -1.99
CA ASN A 121 -3.92 11.68 -1.43
C ASN A 121 -3.84 11.75 0.09
N LEU A 122 -4.92 11.39 0.77
CA LEU A 122 -5.08 11.37 2.22
C LEU A 122 -4.97 9.93 2.74
N PHE A 123 -4.46 9.76 3.97
CA PHE A 123 -4.14 8.45 4.55
C PHE A 123 -3.22 7.66 3.60
N ALA A 124 -2.25 8.39 3.04
CA ALA A 124 -1.56 7.98 1.83
C ALA A 124 -0.56 6.83 2.03
N TYR A 125 -0.34 6.40 3.28
CA TYR A 125 0.46 5.22 3.65
C TYR A 125 1.86 5.27 3.02
N THR A 126 2.32 4.18 2.42
CA THR A 126 3.62 4.07 1.73
C THR A 126 3.61 4.65 0.31
N GLY A 127 2.54 5.32 -0.08
CA GLY A 127 2.48 6.17 -1.26
C GLY A 127 2.21 5.48 -2.60
N ALA A 128 1.73 4.24 -2.64
CA ALA A 128 1.53 3.55 -3.93
C ALA A 128 0.59 4.32 -4.89
N ALA A 129 -0.54 4.85 -4.39
CA ALA A 129 -1.44 5.68 -5.17
C ALA A 129 -0.80 7.02 -5.57
N THR A 130 0.00 7.64 -4.69
CA THR A 130 0.79 8.84 -4.99
C THR A 130 1.74 8.61 -6.16
N ILE A 131 2.50 7.51 -6.11
CA ILE A 131 3.51 7.16 -7.11
C ILE A 131 2.86 6.88 -8.46
N SER A 132 1.72 6.18 -8.46
CA SER A 132 0.95 5.95 -9.68
C SER A 132 0.42 7.25 -10.30
N ALA A 133 -0.06 8.19 -9.48
CA ALA A 133 -0.53 9.49 -9.96
C ALA A 133 0.62 10.35 -10.49
N LEU A 134 1.78 10.37 -9.83
CA LEU A 134 2.99 11.04 -10.31
C LEU A 134 3.45 10.48 -11.65
N ASN A 135 3.52 9.16 -11.79
CA ASN A 135 3.90 8.49 -13.05
C ASN A 135 2.90 8.77 -14.19
N ALA A 136 1.69 9.18 -13.86
CA ALA A 136 0.69 9.60 -14.82
C ALA A 136 0.77 11.10 -15.18
N GLY A 137 1.67 11.88 -14.54
CA GLY A 137 1.89 13.31 -14.80
C GLY A 137 1.11 14.25 -13.89
N ALA A 138 0.61 13.81 -12.74
CA ALA A 138 -0.08 14.67 -11.79
C ALA A 138 0.86 15.43 -10.86
N HIS A 139 0.38 16.55 -10.31
CA HIS A 139 0.95 17.20 -9.14
C HIS A 139 0.27 16.66 -7.88
N VAL A 140 1.01 16.01 -7.00
CA VAL A 140 0.41 15.29 -5.87
C VAL A 140 0.69 15.97 -4.53
N THR A 141 -0.33 16.08 -3.70
CA THR A 141 -0.19 16.39 -2.27
C THR A 141 -0.44 15.08 -1.50
N HIS A 142 0.63 14.54 -0.90
CA HIS A 142 0.63 13.31 -0.12
C HIS A 142 0.57 13.64 1.36
N VAL A 143 -0.44 13.15 2.05
CA VAL A 143 -0.67 13.41 3.49
C VAL A 143 -0.85 12.09 4.23
N ASP A 144 -0.01 11.88 5.24
CA ASP A 144 -0.14 10.77 6.18
C ASP A 144 0.34 11.22 7.57
N ALA A 145 -0.29 10.75 8.62
CA ALA A 145 0.07 11.12 9.98
C ALA A 145 1.38 10.47 10.46
N SER A 146 1.81 9.39 9.82
CA SER A 146 3.01 8.64 10.19
C SER A 146 4.25 9.14 9.45
N LYS A 147 5.20 9.72 10.19
CA LYS A 147 6.52 10.11 9.64
C LYS A 147 7.23 8.93 8.94
N GLY A 148 7.11 7.72 9.50
CA GLY A 148 7.72 6.53 8.91
C GLY A 148 7.09 6.14 7.57
N MET A 149 5.77 6.27 7.43
CA MET A 149 5.07 5.99 6.17
C MET A 149 5.41 7.01 5.10
N VAL A 150 5.46 8.30 5.44
CA VAL A 150 5.88 9.36 4.50
C VAL A 150 7.33 9.18 4.06
N ALA A 151 8.24 8.76 4.96
CA ALA A 151 9.63 8.45 4.60
C ALA A 151 9.70 7.27 3.62
N TRP A 152 8.92 6.23 3.88
CA TRP A 152 8.84 5.05 2.99
C TRP A 152 8.20 5.40 1.63
N ALA A 153 7.20 6.28 1.61
CA ALA A 153 6.62 6.78 0.36
C ALA A 153 7.64 7.53 -0.50
N LYS A 154 8.52 8.32 0.11
CA LYS A 154 9.66 8.98 -0.59
C LYS A 154 10.65 7.96 -1.14
N GLU A 155 10.97 6.92 -0.38
CA GLU A 155 11.82 5.81 -0.84
C GLU A 155 11.18 5.12 -2.06
N ASN A 156 9.87 4.83 -2.00
CA ASN A 156 9.13 4.24 -3.11
C ASN A 156 9.11 5.14 -4.36
N ALA A 157 8.99 6.46 -4.20
CA ALA A 157 9.12 7.41 -5.30
C ALA A 157 10.54 7.35 -5.91
N ALA A 158 11.57 7.30 -5.08
CA ALA A 158 12.96 7.23 -5.54
C ALA A 158 13.25 5.93 -6.32
N VAL A 159 12.84 4.76 -5.80
CA VAL A 159 13.07 3.48 -6.50
C VAL A 159 12.21 3.31 -7.75
N SER A 160 11.15 4.11 -7.90
CA SER A 160 10.35 4.22 -9.13
C SER A 160 10.89 5.26 -10.12
N GLY A 161 12.01 5.95 -9.81
CA GLY A 161 12.57 7.00 -10.67
C GLY A 161 11.81 8.33 -10.62
N LEU A 162 10.94 8.54 -9.63
CA LEU A 162 10.02 9.68 -9.53
C LEU A 162 10.39 10.64 -8.37
N ALA A 163 11.64 10.62 -7.92
CA ALA A 163 12.07 11.43 -6.76
C ALA A 163 11.96 12.95 -7.00
N ASN A 164 12.06 13.38 -8.26
CA ASN A 164 12.04 14.79 -8.67
C ASN A 164 10.67 15.25 -9.22
N GLU A 165 9.68 14.37 -9.21
CA GLU A 165 8.34 14.70 -9.67
C GLU A 165 7.62 15.66 -8.70
N PRO A 166 6.63 16.44 -9.18
CA PRO A 166 5.98 17.49 -8.38
C PRO A 166 5.08 16.91 -7.30
N VAL A 167 5.68 16.61 -6.14
CA VAL A 167 4.97 16.07 -4.97
C VAL A 167 5.24 16.90 -3.71
N ARG A 168 4.19 17.15 -2.96
CA ARG A 168 4.23 17.79 -1.65
C ARG A 168 4.03 16.73 -0.57
N TRP A 169 5.11 16.36 0.12
CA TRP A 169 5.10 15.35 1.20
C TRP A 169 4.77 16.00 2.54
N LEU A 170 3.74 15.51 3.22
CA LEU A 170 3.27 16.05 4.49
C LEU A 170 3.08 14.94 5.53
N VAL A 171 3.71 15.16 6.69
CA VAL A 171 3.40 14.41 7.91
C VAL A 171 2.41 15.23 8.69
N ASP A 172 1.12 14.87 8.63
CA ASP A 172 0.05 15.68 9.16
C ASP A 172 -1.22 14.85 9.42
N ASP A 173 -2.05 15.33 10.34
CA ASP A 173 -3.40 14.81 10.51
C ASP A 173 -4.27 15.20 9.30
N CYS A 174 -4.89 14.21 8.67
CA CYS A 174 -5.63 14.43 7.43
C CYS A 174 -6.82 15.39 7.61
N MET A 175 -7.56 15.28 8.71
CA MET A 175 -8.70 16.16 8.97
C MET A 175 -8.26 17.60 9.17
N LYS A 176 -7.27 17.82 10.03
CA LYS A 176 -6.70 19.14 10.27
C LYS A 176 -6.09 19.75 9.00
N PHE A 177 -5.48 18.91 8.16
CA PHE A 177 -4.95 19.34 6.87
C PHE A 177 -6.08 19.82 5.96
N VAL A 178 -7.15 19.03 5.80
CA VAL A 178 -8.30 19.40 4.94
C VAL A 178 -8.96 20.68 5.42
N GLU A 179 -9.19 20.87 6.72
CA GLU A 179 -9.72 22.10 7.28
C GLU A 179 -8.87 23.33 6.91
N ARG A 180 -7.54 23.20 6.94
CA ARG A 180 -6.63 24.28 6.53
C ARG A 180 -6.70 24.57 5.03
N GLU A 181 -6.80 23.51 4.19
CA GLU A 181 -6.92 23.68 2.74
C GLU A 181 -8.26 24.36 2.35
N ILE A 182 -9.36 24.04 3.04
CA ILE A 182 -10.65 24.73 2.89
C ILE A 182 -10.51 26.22 3.22
N ARG A 183 -9.92 26.57 4.38
CA ARG A 183 -9.71 27.97 4.77
C ARG A 183 -8.82 28.76 3.80
N ARG A 184 -7.88 28.07 3.13
CA ARG A 184 -6.99 28.65 2.11
C ARG A 184 -7.64 28.75 0.74
N GLY A 185 -8.83 28.17 0.54
CA GLY A 185 -9.49 28.10 -0.77
C GLY A 185 -8.77 27.21 -1.77
N ASN A 186 -7.88 26.31 -1.33
CA ASN A 186 -7.20 25.38 -2.21
C ASN A 186 -8.19 24.34 -2.77
N LYS A 187 -8.00 24.01 -4.05
CA LYS A 187 -8.83 23.04 -4.77
C LYS A 187 -7.96 21.96 -5.40
N TYR A 188 -8.53 20.77 -5.53
CA TYR A 188 -7.92 19.60 -6.13
C TYR A 188 -8.86 19.03 -7.19
N ASP A 189 -8.29 18.45 -8.24
CA ASP A 189 -9.05 17.82 -9.33
C ASP A 189 -9.47 16.41 -8.94
N ILE A 190 -8.61 15.69 -8.18
CA ILE A 190 -8.86 14.32 -7.69
C ILE A 190 -8.53 14.27 -6.20
N ILE A 191 -9.39 13.59 -5.45
CA ILE A 191 -9.13 13.24 -4.04
C ILE A 191 -9.12 11.72 -3.95
N ILE A 192 -8.02 11.17 -3.44
CA ILE A 192 -7.85 9.75 -3.12
C ILE A 192 -7.83 9.65 -1.60
N MET A 193 -8.68 8.82 -1.02
CA MET A 193 -8.66 8.58 0.42
C MET A 193 -9.12 7.16 0.73
N ASP A 194 -8.38 6.51 1.62
CA ASP A 194 -8.69 5.18 2.17
C ASP A 194 -8.48 5.25 3.69
N PRO A 195 -9.44 5.85 4.43
CA PRO A 195 -9.31 6.05 5.86
C PRO A 195 -9.33 4.70 6.58
N PRO A 196 -8.51 4.51 7.63
CA PRO A 196 -8.55 3.31 8.45
C PRO A 196 -9.91 3.23 9.17
N SER A 197 -10.46 2.00 9.25
CA SER A 197 -11.69 1.74 10.01
C SER A 197 -11.50 1.95 11.52
N TYR A 198 -10.24 1.95 11.99
CA TYR A 198 -9.85 2.19 13.37
C TYR A 198 -8.64 3.12 13.38
N GLY A 199 -8.84 4.36 13.80
CA GLY A 199 -7.76 5.31 14.06
C GLY A 199 -7.69 5.56 15.57
N ARG A 200 -6.55 5.28 16.21
CA ARG A 200 -6.28 5.93 17.49
C ARG A 200 -5.73 7.32 17.18
N GLY A 201 -6.54 8.34 17.40
CA GLY A 201 -6.05 9.70 17.51
C GLY A 201 -5.02 9.80 18.65
N PRO A 202 -4.25 10.91 18.74
CA PRO A 202 -3.29 11.14 19.83
C PRO A 202 -3.88 10.97 21.25
N GLY A 203 -5.21 11.02 21.41
CA GLY A 203 -5.95 10.85 22.66
C GLY A 203 -6.52 9.45 22.88
N GLY A 204 -6.30 8.48 21.98
CA GLY A 204 -6.84 7.12 22.11
C GLY A 204 -8.32 6.98 21.72
N GLU A 205 -8.90 8.00 21.10
CA GLU A 205 -10.26 8.00 20.59
C GLU A 205 -10.43 7.01 19.41
N VAL A 206 -11.51 6.23 19.47
CA VAL A 206 -11.92 5.29 18.43
C VAL A 206 -12.91 5.99 17.50
#